data_4e98f438ed0579e4d0554eb23aa74e37
#
_entry.id   4e98f438ed0579e4d0554eb23aa74e37
#
_cell.length_a   1.000
_cell.length_b   1.000
_cell.length_c   1.000
_cell.angle_alpha   90.00
_cell.angle_beta   90.00
_cell.angle_gamma   90.00
#
_symmetry.space_group_name_H-M   'P 1'
#
loop_
_entity.id
_entity.type
_entity.pdbx_description
1 polymer ?
#
loop_
_entity_poly.entity_id
_entity_poly.type
_entity_poly.pdbx_seq_one_letter_code
_entity_poly.pdbx_strand_id
1 'polypeptide(L)'
;IKGATDLLGVSTLGFRGEALASVAAVSQLEMITKVKREDVGYRYRIDGGESKEIEQVGCPDGTTFIIQNLFYNTPARLKFLKSHQTEAGYIGSVIERLSLSHPEISFRFINQGQTKLHTSGNGNLKDTIYQIYGRDITSNLLTVDLTSEICNIGGFIGKPVVSRGNRAYINYFINGR
;
A
#
# COMPACT_ATOMS: atom_id res chain seq x y z
N ILE A 1 -8.47 -16.81 -13.12
CA ILE A 1 -8.01 -18.00 -12.38
C ILE A 1 -9.09 -19.04 -12.51
N LYS A 2 -8.80 -20.14 -13.19
CA LYS A 2 -9.74 -21.26 -13.42
C LYS A 2 -9.37 -22.50 -12.62
N GLY A 3 -8.15 -22.58 -12.10
CA GLY A 3 -7.65 -23.71 -11.31
C GLY A 3 -6.58 -23.32 -10.31
N ALA A 4 -6.24 -24.24 -9.40
CA ALA A 4 -5.23 -24.01 -8.35
C ALA A 4 -3.83 -23.75 -8.91
N THR A 5 -3.49 -24.29 -10.06
CA THR A 5 -2.22 -24.10 -10.76
C THR A 5 -2.05 -22.66 -11.26
N ASP A 6 -3.14 -21.96 -11.58
CA ASP A 6 -3.10 -20.56 -12.05
C ASP A 6 -2.63 -19.60 -10.93
N LEU A 7 -2.78 -20.01 -9.65
CA LEU A 7 -2.32 -19.24 -8.50
C LEU A 7 -0.79 -19.13 -8.45
N LEU A 8 -0.07 -20.10 -9.00
CA LEU A 8 1.39 -20.09 -9.05
C LEU A 8 1.94 -19.04 -10.03
N GLY A 9 1.13 -18.64 -11.02
CA GLY A 9 1.49 -17.66 -12.05
C GLY A 9 0.98 -16.24 -11.75
N VAL A 10 0.36 -15.98 -10.60
CA VAL A 10 -0.16 -14.64 -10.28
C VAL A 10 0.99 -13.68 -9.96
N SER A 11 1.20 -12.71 -10.83
CA SER A 11 2.21 -11.64 -10.69
C SER A 11 1.65 -10.34 -10.10
N THR A 12 0.31 -10.23 -9.97
CA THR A 12 -0.36 -9.03 -9.42
C THR A 12 -0.56 -9.16 -7.91
N LEU A 13 -0.51 -8.05 -7.17
CA LEU A 13 -0.75 -8.01 -5.71
C LEU A 13 -2.14 -8.51 -5.33
N GLY A 14 -3.15 -8.29 -6.18
CA GLY A 14 -4.51 -8.79 -6.02
C GLY A 14 -4.93 -9.64 -7.23
N PHE A 15 -5.84 -10.58 -7.02
CA PHE A 15 -6.34 -11.47 -8.09
C PHE A 15 -7.87 -11.52 -8.20
N ARG A 16 -8.61 -10.92 -7.25
CA ARG A 16 -10.09 -10.95 -7.24
C ARG A 16 -10.72 -9.78 -8.00
N GLY A 17 -10.01 -8.65 -8.17
CA GLY A 17 -10.54 -7.45 -8.83
C GLY A 17 -11.66 -6.73 -8.08
N GLU A 18 -11.91 -7.08 -6.81
CA GLU A 18 -13.10 -6.63 -6.06
C GLU A 18 -12.85 -5.40 -5.17
N ALA A 19 -11.59 -5.03 -4.90
CA ALA A 19 -11.26 -4.02 -3.90
C ALA A 19 -11.87 -2.65 -4.22
N LEU A 20 -11.62 -2.12 -5.42
CA LEU A 20 -12.15 -0.82 -5.83
C LEU A 20 -13.67 -0.82 -5.98
N ALA A 21 -14.25 -1.91 -6.49
CA ALA A 21 -15.70 -2.05 -6.59
C ALA A 21 -16.37 -2.03 -5.20
N SER A 22 -15.76 -2.70 -4.22
CA SER A 22 -16.25 -2.70 -2.82
C SER A 22 -16.16 -1.33 -2.18
N VAL A 23 -15.07 -0.56 -2.44
CA VAL A 23 -14.92 0.81 -1.94
C VAL A 23 -15.95 1.73 -2.62
N ALA A 24 -16.10 1.64 -3.94
CA ALA A 24 -17.03 2.46 -4.70
C ALA A 24 -18.50 2.26 -4.27
N ALA A 25 -18.87 1.04 -3.89
CA ALA A 25 -20.22 0.73 -3.42
C ALA A 25 -20.60 1.41 -2.09
N VAL A 26 -19.62 1.84 -1.29
CA VAL A 26 -19.84 2.40 0.06
C VAL A 26 -19.24 3.79 0.27
N SER A 27 -18.88 4.45 -0.81
CA SER A 27 -18.25 5.78 -0.76
C SER A 27 -18.64 6.62 -1.99
N GLN A 28 -18.22 7.86 -1.98
CA GLN A 28 -18.15 8.71 -3.16
C GLN A 28 -16.73 8.62 -3.71
N LEU A 29 -16.56 7.97 -4.86
CA LEU A 29 -15.27 7.72 -5.47
C LEU A 29 -15.14 8.54 -6.76
N GLU A 30 -14.02 9.25 -6.88
CA GLU A 30 -13.60 9.89 -8.12
C GLU A 30 -12.25 9.32 -8.53
N MET A 31 -12.12 8.91 -9.78
CA MET A 31 -10.87 8.48 -10.39
C MET A 31 -10.50 9.46 -11.48
N ILE A 32 -9.28 9.97 -11.45
CA ILE A 32 -8.71 10.82 -12.50
C ILE A 32 -7.47 10.10 -13.02
N THR A 33 -7.40 9.84 -14.31
CA THR A 33 -6.30 9.06 -14.88
C THR A 33 -5.89 9.55 -16.25
N LYS A 34 -4.59 9.51 -16.52
CA LYS A 34 -4.00 9.80 -17.83
C LYS A 34 -2.83 8.88 -18.11
N VAL A 35 -2.76 8.37 -19.32
CA VAL A 35 -1.61 7.61 -19.81
C VAL A 35 -0.56 8.56 -20.36
N LYS A 36 0.72 8.32 -20.11
CA LYS A 36 1.86 9.18 -20.47
C LYS A 36 1.90 9.62 -21.96
N ARG A 37 1.26 8.85 -22.85
CA ARG A 37 1.27 9.11 -24.31
C ARG A 37 0.03 9.86 -24.80
N GLU A 38 -0.90 10.18 -23.91
CA GLU A 38 -2.15 10.85 -24.24
C GLU A 38 -2.13 12.31 -23.77
N ASP A 39 -2.70 13.22 -24.56
CA ASP A 39 -2.78 14.64 -24.22
C ASP A 39 -3.89 14.93 -23.21
N VAL A 40 -4.92 14.09 -23.19
CA VAL A 40 -6.13 14.25 -22.37
C VAL A 40 -6.30 13.08 -21.42
N GLY A 41 -6.65 13.37 -20.19
CA GLY A 41 -7.03 12.38 -19.18
C GLY A 41 -8.55 12.26 -19.07
N TYR A 42 -8.96 11.31 -18.22
CA TYR A 42 -10.37 11.01 -17.96
C TYR A 42 -10.66 11.11 -16.47
N ARG A 43 -11.82 11.67 -16.15
CA ARG A 43 -12.41 11.67 -14.83
C ARG A 43 -13.63 10.75 -14.83
N TYR A 44 -13.70 9.85 -13.87
CA TYR A 44 -14.82 8.96 -13.66
C TYR A 44 -15.29 9.02 -12.21
N ARG A 45 -16.59 9.15 -12.00
CA ARG A 45 -17.20 9.24 -10.68
C ARG A 45 -18.18 8.11 -10.44
N ILE A 46 -18.16 7.59 -9.21
CA ILE A 46 -19.09 6.58 -8.71
C ILE A 46 -19.61 7.07 -7.36
N ASP A 47 -20.91 7.05 -7.17
CA ASP A 47 -21.57 7.46 -5.94
C ASP A 47 -22.40 6.31 -5.39
N GLY A 48 -21.93 5.67 -4.30
CA GLY A 48 -22.60 4.52 -3.69
C GLY A 48 -22.81 3.33 -4.61
N GLY A 49 -21.94 3.11 -5.58
CA GLY A 49 -22.05 2.06 -6.61
C GLY A 49 -22.73 2.52 -7.90
N GLU A 50 -23.33 3.71 -7.94
CA GLU A 50 -23.92 4.26 -9.16
C GLU A 50 -22.87 5.01 -9.99
N SER A 51 -22.64 4.54 -11.21
CA SER A 51 -21.75 5.16 -12.18
C SER A 51 -22.32 6.49 -12.68
N LYS A 52 -21.47 7.51 -12.76
CA LYS A 52 -21.76 8.79 -13.41
C LYS A 52 -21.05 8.86 -14.77
N GLU A 53 -21.25 9.94 -15.49
CA GLU A 53 -20.61 10.18 -16.78
C GLU A 53 -19.09 10.25 -16.69
N ILE A 54 -18.42 9.84 -17.77
CA ILE A 54 -16.98 9.99 -17.93
C ILE A 54 -16.72 11.33 -18.60
N GLU A 55 -15.86 12.13 -18.03
CA GLU A 55 -15.48 13.47 -18.51
C GLU A 55 -14.02 13.46 -18.97
N GLN A 56 -13.72 14.18 -20.05
CA GLN A 56 -12.34 14.48 -20.43
C GLN A 56 -11.82 15.64 -19.57
N VAL A 57 -10.61 15.50 -19.01
CA VAL A 57 -10.01 16.50 -18.12
C VAL A 57 -8.50 16.62 -18.36
N GLY A 58 -7.96 17.82 -18.15
CA GLY A 58 -6.51 18.02 -18.06
C GLY A 58 -6.01 17.51 -16.71
N CYS A 59 -5.06 16.57 -16.71
CA CYS A 59 -4.45 16.06 -15.49
C CYS A 59 -3.01 15.58 -15.74
N PRO A 60 -2.19 15.45 -14.69
CA PRO A 60 -0.87 14.81 -14.78
C PRO A 60 -0.96 13.34 -15.19
N ASP A 61 0.15 12.80 -15.71
CA ASP A 61 0.27 11.36 -15.96
C ASP A 61 0.09 10.56 -14.66
N GLY A 62 -0.56 9.41 -14.77
CA GLY A 62 -0.82 8.53 -13.63
C GLY A 62 -2.29 8.45 -13.25
N THR A 63 -2.58 7.93 -12.05
CA THR A 63 -3.94 7.75 -11.56
C THR A 63 -4.09 8.32 -10.16
N THR A 64 -5.14 9.13 -9.98
CA THR A 64 -5.55 9.69 -8.69
C THR A 64 -6.90 9.12 -8.31
N PHE A 65 -7.01 8.57 -7.10
CA PHE A 65 -8.28 8.20 -6.49
C PHE A 65 -8.61 9.18 -5.37
N ILE A 66 -9.82 9.72 -5.41
CA ILE A 66 -10.39 10.56 -4.36
C ILE A 66 -11.58 9.81 -3.78
N ILE A 67 -11.50 9.46 -2.50
CA ILE A 67 -12.53 8.70 -1.81
C ILE A 67 -13.05 9.56 -0.67
N GLN A 68 -14.33 9.87 -0.71
CA GLN A 68 -14.99 10.71 0.28
C GLN A 68 -16.18 9.99 0.90
N ASN A 69 -16.58 10.43 2.10
CA ASN A 69 -17.78 9.97 2.79
C ASN A 69 -17.88 8.43 2.90
N LEU A 70 -16.75 7.78 3.24
CA LEU A 70 -16.71 6.32 3.41
C LEU A 70 -17.81 5.85 4.37
N PHE A 71 -18.59 4.86 3.94
CA PHE A 71 -19.74 4.27 4.66
C PHE A 71 -20.95 5.19 4.85
N TYR A 72 -21.08 6.29 4.09
CA TYR A 72 -22.22 7.21 4.21
C TYR A 72 -23.57 6.51 4.00
N ASN A 73 -23.62 5.51 3.12
CA ASN A 73 -24.81 4.70 2.81
C ASN A 73 -24.89 3.38 3.61
N THR A 74 -23.96 3.15 4.54
CA THR A 74 -23.89 1.96 5.39
C THR A 74 -23.66 2.33 6.86
N PRO A 75 -24.67 2.94 7.56
CA PRO A 75 -24.49 3.49 8.90
C PRO A 75 -23.99 2.50 9.95
N ALA A 76 -24.35 1.22 9.80
CA ALA A 76 -23.85 0.16 10.68
C ALA A 76 -22.32 0.03 10.60
N ARG A 77 -21.75 0.06 9.38
CA ARG A 77 -20.29 0.02 9.18
C ARG A 77 -19.60 1.29 9.67
N LEU A 78 -20.23 2.46 9.45
CA LEU A 78 -19.70 3.75 9.92
C LEU A 78 -19.47 3.75 11.43
N LYS A 79 -20.38 3.14 12.22
CA LYS A 79 -20.28 3.04 13.68
C LYS A 79 -19.10 2.21 14.17
N PHE A 80 -18.55 1.31 13.35
CA PHE A 80 -17.39 0.48 13.70
C PHE A 80 -16.04 1.16 13.43
N LEU A 81 -16.01 2.27 12.71
CA LEU A 81 -14.79 3.06 12.55
C LEU A 81 -14.30 3.54 13.90
N LYS A 82 -13.00 3.42 14.11
CA LYS A 82 -12.33 3.94 15.31
C LYS A 82 -12.09 5.45 15.17
N SER A 83 -11.37 6.02 16.10
CA SER A 83 -10.95 7.42 15.97
C SER A 83 -10.06 7.62 14.74
N HIS A 84 -10.09 8.81 14.14
CA HIS A 84 -9.22 9.15 12.99
C HIS A 84 -7.74 8.84 13.23
N GLN A 85 -7.27 9.04 14.48
CA GLN A 85 -5.88 8.74 14.85
C GLN A 85 -5.60 7.23 14.83
N THR A 86 -6.53 6.42 15.32
CA THR A 86 -6.41 4.95 15.31
C THR A 86 -6.43 4.40 13.89
N GLU A 87 -7.37 4.86 13.06
CA GLU A 87 -7.44 4.44 11.66
C GLU A 87 -6.20 4.86 10.87
N ALA A 88 -5.69 6.08 11.09
CA ALA A 88 -4.45 6.55 10.50
C ALA A 88 -3.24 5.69 10.92
N GLY A 89 -3.22 5.20 12.15
CA GLY A 89 -2.20 4.26 12.62
C GLY A 89 -2.25 2.93 11.86
N TYR A 90 -3.43 2.37 11.65
CA TYR A 90 -3.60 1.14 10.86
C TYR A 90 -3.18 1.34 9.39
N ILE A 91 -3.58 2.46 8.78
CA ILE A 91 -3.16 2.81 7.42
C ILE A 91 -1.64 2.94 7.34
N GLY A 92 -1.02 3.65 8.30
CA GLY A 92 0.44 3.79 8.38
C GLY A 92 1.15 2.44 8.41
N SER A 93 0.70 1.51 9.25
CA SER A 93 1.27 0.16 9.35
C SER A 93 1.12 -0.66 8.06
N VAL A 94 0.05 -0.45 7.28
CA VAL A 94 -0.10 -1.10 5.96
C VAL A 94 0.90 -0.51 4.97
N ILE A 95 1.05 0.83 4.94
CA ILE A 95 1.99 1.51 4.04
C ILE A 95 3.44 1.15 4.37
N GLU A 96 3.80 1.07 5.66
CA GLU A 96 5.12 0.61 6.10
C GLU A 96 5.45 -0.79 5.55
N ARG A 97 4.52 -1.74 5.68
CA ARG A 97 4.70 -3.10 5.14
C ARG A 97 4.81 -3.13 3.62
N LEU A 98 3.97 -2.36 2.91
CA LEU A 98 4.06 -2.23 1.46
C LEU A 98 5.42 -1.64 1.04
N SER A 99 5.91 -0.62 1.76
CA SER A 99 7.21 -0.02 1.48
C SER A 99 8.37 -1.01 1.69
N LEU A 100 8.29 -1.85 2.71
CA LEU A 100 9.30 -2.89 2.97
C LEU A 100 9.28 -4.01 1.93
N SER A 101 8.10 -4.38 1.42
CA SER A 101 7.96 -5.40 0.36
C SER A 101 8.32 -4.89 -1.02
N HIS A 102 8.27 -3.56 -1.24
CA HIS A 102 8.52 -2.89 -2.52
C HIS A 102 9.45 -1.69 -2.35
N PRO A 103 10.74 -1.92 -2.01
CA PRO A 103 11.70 -0.84 -1.79
C PRO A 103 12.01 -0.03 -3.07
N GLU A 104 11.67 -0.55 -4.25
CA GLU A 104 11.77 0.11 -5.54
C GLU A 104 10.67 1.15 -5.81
N ILE A 105 9.62 1.19 -4.94
CA ILE A 105 8.53 2.14 -5.04
C ILE A 105 8.67 3.22 -3.98
N SER A 106 8.55 4.49 -4.40
CA SER A 106 8.47 5.61 -3.45
C SER A 106 7.06 5.74 -2.90
N PHE A 107 6.92 5.61 -1.58
CA PHE A 107 5.66 5.80 -0.86
C PHE A 107 5.70 7.11 -0.09
N ARG A 108 4.60 7.85 -0.12
CA ARG A 108 4.41 9.03 0.72
C ARG A 108 3.06 8.97 1.40
N PHE A 109 3.07 8.93 2.73
CA PHE A 109 1.86 8.96 3.56
C PHE A 109 1.73 10.32 4.23
N ILE A 110 0.62 10.99 3.96
CA ILE A 110 0.28 12.29 4.52
C ILE A 110 -0.97 12.14 5.36
N ASN A 111 -0.93 12.57 6.61
CA ASN A 111 -2.08 12.62 7.50
C ASN A 111 -2.23 14.04 8.06
N GLN A 112 -3.41 14.65 7.88
CA GLN A 112 -3.71 16.02 8.30
C GLN A 112 -2.64 17.04 7.84
N GLY A 113 -2.23 16.96 6.57
CA GLY A 113 -1.22 17.84 5.97
C GLY A 113 0.23 17.55 6.38
N GLN A 114 0.48 16.61 7.30
CA GLN A 114 1.82 16.23 7.74
C GLN A 114 2.28 14.94 7.05
N THR A 115 3.48 14.95 6.48
CA THR A 115 4.11 13.73 5.98
C THR A 115 4.52 12.85 7.15
N LYS A 116 3.91 11.68 7.27
CA LYS A 116 4.19 10.67 8.31
C LYS A 116 5.19 9.63 7.86
N LEU A 117 5.21 9.30 6.57
CA LEU A 117 6.19 8.42 5.95
C LEU A 117 6.54 8.94 4.57
N HIS A 118 7.80 8.82 4.18
CA HIS A 118 8.27 9.04 2.83
C HIS A 118 9.45 8.12 2.54
N THR A 119 9.33 7.25 1.54
CA THR A 119 10.40 6.35 1.10
C THR A 119 10.96 6.78 -0.25
N SER A 120 12.24 6.51 -0.49
CA SER A 120 12.96 6.98 -1.68
C SER A 120 12.59 6.22 -2.96
N GLY A 121 12.18 4.96 -2.86
CA GLY A 121 11.92 4.11 -4.02
C GLY A 121 13.20 3.74 -4.81
N ASN A 122 14.35 3.69 -4.15
CA ASN A 122 15.65 3.45 -4.79
C ASN A 122 16.02 1.96 -4.90
N GLY A 123 15.14 1.05 -4.50
CA GLY A 123 15.38 -0.40 -4.50
C GLY A 123 16.24 -0.89 -3.34
N ASN A 124 16.68 -0.02 -2.43
CA ASN A 124 17.52 -0.40 -1.30
C ASN A 124 16.66 -0.66 -0.05
N LEU A 125 16.45 -1.93 0.29
CA LEU A 125 15.66 -2.31 1.48
C LEU A 125 16.22 -1.72 2.78
N LYS A 126 17.54 -1.60 2.92
CA LYS A 126 18.15 -1.04 4.13
C LYS A 126 17.84 0.45 4.29
N ASP A 127 17.80 1.19 3.19
CA ASP A 127 17.40 2.61 3.20
C ASP A 127 15.92 2.75 3.55
N THR A 128 15.07 1.87 3.03
CA THR A 128 13.65 1.82 3.39
C THR A 128 13.46 1.52 4.88
N ILE A 129 14.21 0.55 5.43
CA ILE A 129 14.20 0.26 6.88
C ILE A 129 14.65 1.48 7.67
N TYR A 130 15.68 2.21 7.22
CA TYR A 130 16.13 3.44 7.87
C TYR A 130 15.04 4.50 7.89
N GLN A 131 14.32 4.69 6.80
CA GLN A 131 13.25 5.68 6.68
C GLN A 131 12.04 5.37 7.56
N ILE A 132 11.77 4.08 7.82
CA ILE A 132 10.65 3.62 8.63
C ILE A 132 11.03 3.54 10.12
N TYR A 133 12.15 2.90 10.45
CA TYR A 133 12.52 2.56 11.84
C TYR A 133 13.65 3.40 12.41
N GLY A 134 14.29 4.23 11.59
CA GLY A 134 15.35 5.14 12.01
C GLY A 134 16.72 4.49 12.18
N ARG A 135 17.67 5.33 12.57
CA ARG A 135 19.11 5.00 12.66
C ARG A 135 19.41 3.90 13.67
N ASP A 136 18.76 3.95 14.82
CA ASP A 136 19.09 3.03 15.95
C ASP A 136 18.80 1.58 15.57
N ILE A 137 17.71 1.32 14.87
CA ILE A 137 17.40 -0.02 14.36
C ILE A 137 18.37 -0.39 13.23
N THR A 138 18.52 0.49 12.25
CA THR A 138 19.25 0.17 11.00
C THR A 138 20.74 -0.07 11.23
N SER A 139 21.37 0.64 12.20
CA SER A 139 22.77 0.43 12.57
C SER A 139 23.04 -0.90 13.29
N ASN A 140 22.00 -1.54 13.79
CA ASN A 140 22.06 -2.80 14.52
C ASN A 140 21.46 -3.97 13.74
N LEU A 141 21.44 -3.90 12.41
CA LEU A 141 20.98 -4.99 11.54
C LEU A 141 22.16 -5.86 11.09
N LEU A 142 21.87 -7.15 10.98
CA LEU A 142 22.70 -8.15 10.33
C LEU A 142 22.02 -8.54 9.03
N THR A 143 22.77 -8.64 7.94
CA THR A 143 22.27 -9.11 6.65
C THR A 143 22.06 -10.61 6.71
N VAL A 144 20.93 -11.06 6.19
CA VAL A 144 20.64 -12.48 5.92
C VAL A 144 20.59 -12.65 4.41
N ASP A 145 21.37 -13.57 3.91
CA ASP A 145 21.38 -13.95 2.49
C ASP A 145 21.65 -15.45 2.40
N LEU A 146 20.66 -16.21 1.99
CA LEU A 146 20.72 -17.65 1.85
C LEU A 146 20.09 -18.06 0.53
N THR A 147 20.86 -18.71 -0.31
CA THR A 147 20.40 -19.29 -1.57
C THR A 147 20.40 -20.81 -1.46
N SER A 148 19.26 -21.43 -1.79
CA SER A 148 19.12 -22.90 -1.88
C SER A 148 18.47 -23.28 -3.21
N GLU A 149 18.42 -24.57 -3.49
CA GLU A 149 17.71 -25.11 -4.67
C GLU A 149 16.20 -24.85 -4.66
N ILE A 150 15.62 -24.63 -3.46
CA ILE A 150 14.17 -24.49 -3.28
C ILE A 150 13.76 -23.01 -3.16
N CYS A 151 14.56 -22.18 -2.47
CA CYS A 151 14.22 -20.78 -2.21
C CYS A 151 15.46 -19.91 -1.98
N ASN A 152 15.30 -18.62 -2.22
CA ASN A 152 16.25 -17.58 -1.83
C ASN A 152 15.65 -16.80 -0.66
N ILE A 153 16.41 -16.63 0.42
CA ILE A 153 16.00 -15.87 1.60
C ILE A 153 16.96 -14.69 1.73
N GLY A 154 16.44 -13.48 1.58
CA GLY A 154 17.21 -12.25 1.74
C GLY A 154 16.54 -11.29 2.70
N GLY A 155 17.32 -10.45 3.37
CA GLY A 155 16.78 -9.43 4.27
C GLY A 155 17.69 -9.10 5.43
N PHE A 156 17.09 -8.70 6.55
CA PHE A 156 17.82 -8.23 7.72
C PHE A 156 17.23 -8.79 9.02
N ILE A 157 18.10 -9.06 9.99
CA ILE A 157 17.72 -9.43 11.35
C ILE A 157 18.37 -8.45 12.34
N GLY A 158 17.64 -8.03 13.36
CA GLY A 158 18.14 -7.15 14.41
C GLY A 158 19.05 -7.88 15.39
N LYS A 159 20.14 -7.23 15.80
CA LYS A 159 20.94 -7.68 16.94
C LYS A 159 20.10 -7.69 18.21
N PRO A 160 20.46 -8.48 19.26
CA PRO A 160 19.72 -8.54 20.53
C PRO A 160 19.45 -7.18 21.19
N VAL A 161 20.34 -6.20 21.00
CA VAL A 161 20.20 -4.84 21.56
C VAL A 161 18.96 -4.09 21.05
N VAL A 162 18.45 -4.44 19.87
CA VAL A 162 17.23 -3.85 19.29
C VAL A 162 16.02 -4.77 19.37
N SER A 163 16.10 -5.83 20.18
CA SER A 163 14.97 -6.75 20.37
C SER A 163 13.74 -6.04 20.95
N ARG A 164 12.55 -6.48 20.56
CA ARG A 164 11.28 -5.94 21.03
C ARG A 164 10.49 -7.01 21.74
N GLY A 165 9.69 -6.62 22.72
CA GLY A 165 8.86 -7.55 23.52
C GLY A 165 7.64 -8.10 22.76
N ASN A 166 7.42 -7.72 21.51
CA ASN A 166 6.31 -8.20 20.70
C ASN A 166 6.78 -8.50 19.26
N ARG A 167 5.89 -9.16 18.48
CA ARG A 167 6.16 -9.58 17.10
C ARG A 167 5.80 -8.52 16.04
N ALA A 168 5.42 -7.31 16.41
CA ALA A 168 4.95 -6.28 15.47
C ALA A 168 6.02 -5.84 14.45
N TYR A 169 7.30 -6.06 14.77
CA TYR A 169 8.44 -5.73 13.91
C TYR A 169 8.97 -6.91 13.09
N ILE A 170 8.29 -8.06 13.15
CA ILE A 170 8.65 -9.21 12.33
C ILE A 170 7.82 -9.17 11.07
N ASN A 171 8.47 -8.95 9.94
CA ASN A 171 7.83 -8.90 8.63
C ASN A 171 8.43 -10.01 7.74
N TYR A 172 7.56 -10.79 7.11
CA TYR A 172 7.90 -11.79 6.13
C TYR A 172 7.20 -11.47 4.82
N PHE A 173 7.93 -11.55 3.74
CA PHE A 173 7.38 -11.35 2.41
C PHE A 173 7.73 -12.56 1.54
N ILE A 174 6.75 -13.13 0.88
CA ILE A 174 6.91 -14.24 -0.04
C ILE A 174 6.53 -13.73 -1.42
N ASN A 175 7.51 -13.67 -2.33
CA ASN A 175 7.32 -13.14 -3.69
C ASN A 175 6.67 -11.73 -3.68
N GLY A 176 7.12 -10.85 -2.80
CA GLY A 176 6.64 -9.47 -2.67
C GLY A 176 5.31 -9.30 -1.92
N ARG A 177 4.82 -10.37 -1.23
CA ARG A 177 3.54 -10.34 -0.49
C ARG A 177 3.71 -10.74 0.95
#